data_06a573ab91a5cc3c659ee1cd1ee5f708
#
_entry.id   06a573ab91a5cc3c659ee1cd1ee5f708
#
_cell.length_a   1.000
_cell.length_b   1.000
_cell.length_c   1.000
_cell.angle_alpha   90.00
_cell.angle_beta   90.00
_cell.angle_gamma   90.00
#
_symmetry.space_group_name_H-M   'P 1'
#
loop_
_entity.id
_entity.type
_entity.pdbx_description
1 polymer ?
#
loop_
_entity_poly.entity_id
_entity_poly.type
_entity_poly.pdbx_seq_one_letter_code
_entity_poly.pdbx_strand_id
1 'polypeptide(L)'
;MTERSCVFCGGRGEKESLLRWVAAGGVLVPDWTQKLDGRSVYTHFDKKCICGIYGAKKALSSFENCTSFGVPQEKILDFVRTQAEKSFDYYFAICRRSGVLLKGQNLIAEEADEGTALAAILFASDASERTVRELERKTGLKSIKTIFSKDFFGKKFDGRAVSALALKPSKQSEKLMFYMNLLNNFTEFTINI
;
A
#
# COMPACT_ATOMS: atom_id res chain seq x y z
N MET A 1 -16.19 11.61 -5.28
CA MET A 1 -15.54 10.66 -4.35
C MET A 1 -16.26 10.73 -3.02
N THR A 2 -16.41 9.63 -2.30
CA THR A 2 -17.21 9.60 -1.06
C THR A 2 -16.26 9.62 0.13
N GLU A 3 -16.27 10.73 0.89
CA GLU A 3 -15.50 10.84 2.12
C GLU A 3 -16.09 10.00 3.26
N ARG A 4 -15.24 9.50 4.13
CA ARG A 4 -15.57 8.80 5.38
C ARG A 4 -14.72 9.33 6.52
N SER A 5 -15.23 9.20 7.74
CA SER A 5 -14.51 9.58 8.96
C SER A 5 -13.94 8.35 9.65
N CYS A 6 -12.72 8.46 10.14
CA CYS A 6 -12.11 7.45 10.99
C CYS A 6 -12.82 7.39 12.34
N VAL A 7 -13.30 6.22 12.74
CA VAL A 7 -14.03 6.01 14.00
C VAL A 7 -13.15 6.25 15.24
N PHE A 8 -11.83 6.12 15.10
CA PHE A 8 -10.88 6.32 16.19
C PHE A 8 -10.46 7.79 16.33
N CYS A 9 -9.89 8.40 15.28
CA CYS A 9 -9.33 9.76 15.40
C CYS A 9 -10.27 10.87 14.90
N GLY A 10 -11.40 10.53 14.26
CA GLY A 10 -12.35 11.49 13.69
C GLY A 10 -11.92 12.15 12.37
N GLY A 11 -10.66 11.97 11.96
CA GLY A 11 -10.14 12.52 10.71
C GLY A 11 -10.86 11.94 9.49
N ARG A 12 -10.96 12.74 8.41
CA ARG A 12 -11.63 12.37 7.17
C ARG A 12 -10.63 11.83 6.15
N GLY A 13 -11.12 11.01 5.24
CA GLY A 13 -10.38 10.50 4.10
C GLY A 13 -11.30 9.95 3.03
N GLU A 14 -10.76 9.76 1.84
CA GLU A 14 -11.48 9.08 0.78
C GLU A 14 -11.75 7.62 1.18
N LYS A 15 -12.93 7.11 0.85
CA LYS A 15 -13.35 5.75 1.20
C LYS A 15 -12.30 4.70 0.85
N GLU A 16 -11.68 4.83 -0.32
CA GLU A 16 -10.68 3.90 -0.87
C GLU A 16 -9.32 3.97 -0.16
N SER A 17 -9.06 5.06 0.58
CA SER A 17 -7.83 5.25 1.37
C SER A 17 -7.99 4.84 2.84
N LEU A 18 -9.14 4.29 3.22
CA LEU A 18 -9.46 3.86 4.58
C LEU A 18 -9.74 2.35 4.64
N LEU A 19 -9.33 1.72 5.74
CA LEU A 19 -9.72 0.35 6.05
C LEU A 19 -11.19 0.36 6.52
N ARG A 20 -12.02 -0.38 5.79
CA ARG A 20 -13.42 -0.59 6.13
C ARG A 20 -13.56 -1.71 7.16
N TRP A 21 -14.50 -1.55 8.09
CA TRP A 21 -14.87 -2.57 9.06
C TRP A 21 -16.38 -2.78 9.00
N VAL A 22 -16.80 -4.03 8.91
CA VAL A 22 -18.21 -4.40 8.74
C VAL A 22 -18.65 -5.34 9.85
N ALA A 23 -19.85 -5.11 10.37
CA ALA A 23 -20.48 -6.03 11.30
C ALA A 23 -21.06 -7.23 10.54
N ALA A 24 -20.54 -8.43 10.81
CA ALA A 24 -20.97 -9.68 10.22
C ALA A 24 -21.11 -10.75 11.31
N GLY A 25 -22.29 -11.34 11.45
CA GLY A 25 -22.53 -12.42 12.41
C GLY A 25 -22.23 -12.03 13.88
N GLY A 26 -22.47 -10.79 14.27
CA GLY A 26 -22.22 -10.32 15.63
C GLY A 26 -20.77 -9.91 15.94
N VAL A 27 -19.89 -9.96 14.96
CA VAL A 27 -18.49 -9.54 15.10
C VAL A 27 -18.14 -8.43 14.09
N LEU A 28 -17.22 -7.55 14.47
CA LEU A 28 -16.69 -6.52 13.58
C LEU A 28 -15.45 -7.04 12.86
N VAL A 29 -15.51 -7.16 11.54
CA VAL A 29 -14.42 -7.72 10.73
C VAL A 29 -13.83 -6.66 9.78
N PRO A 30 -12.50 -6.68 9.53
CA PRO A 30 -11.90 -5.82 8.53
C PRO A 30 -12.29 -6.30 7.12
N ASP A 31 -12.89 -5.42 6.35
CA ASP A 31 -13.28 -5.66 4.95
C ASP A 31 -12.27 -5.00 4.01
N TRP A 32 -11.19 -5.71 3.75
CA TRP A 32 -10.08 -5.26 2.91
C TRP A 32 -10.51 -4.89 1.49
N THR A 33 -11.40 -5.67 0.91
CA THR A 33 -11.86 -5.49 -0.48
C THR A 33 -13.01 -4.51 -0.61
N GLN A 34 -13.59 -4.08 0.52
CA GLN A 34 -14.76 -3.20 0.62
C GLN A 34 -16.00 -3.74 -0.11
N LYS A 35 -16.16 -5.08 -0.12
CA LYS A 35 -17.23 -5.78 -0.84
C LYS A 35 -18.27 -6.42 0.05
N LEU A 36 -18.02 -6.54 1.35
CA LEU A 36 -18.99 -7.13 2.26
C LEU A 36 -20.22 -6.22 2.40
N ASP A 37 -21.41 -6.82 2.39
CA ASP A 37 -22.65 -6.10 2.66
C ASP A 37 -22.74 -5.71 4.14
N GLY A 38 -23.47 -4.64 4.41
CA GLY A 38 -23.76 -4.21 5.77
C GLY A 38 -23.26 -2.81 6.13
N ARG A 39 -23.67 -2.38 7.32
CA ARG A 39 -23.20 -1.14 7.94
C ARG A 39 -21.70 -1.24 8.24
N SER A 40 -21.00 -0.11 8.16
CA SER A 40 -19.56 -0.10 8.32
C SER A 40 -19.05 1.15 9.03
N VAL A 41 -17.91 0.99 9.69
CA VAL A 41 -17.05 2.07 10.18
C VAL A 41 -15.71 2.00 9.46
N TYR A 42 -14.90 3.04 9.59
CA TYR A 42 -13.63 3.17 8.85
C TYR A 42 -12.50 3.57 9.80
N THR A 43 -11.28 3.15 9.50
CA THR A 43 -10.05 3.63 10.13
C THR A 43 -9.03 4.03 9.09
N HIS A 44 -8.13 4.97 9.39
CA HIS A 44 -6.95 5.18 8.56
C HIS A 44 -6.06 3.93 8.57
N PHE A 45 -5.27 3.78 7.52
CA PHE A 45 -4.26 2.72 7.39
C PHE A 45 -2.98 3.01 8.17
N ASP A 46 -3.07 3.67 9.30
CA ASP A 46 -1.96 3.85 10.23
C ASP A 46 -2.12 2.97 11.49
N LYS A 47 -1.00 2.62 12.11
CA LYS A 47 -0.95 1.72 13.28
C LYS A 47 -1.84 2.22 14.42
N LYS A 48 -1.84 3.54 14.69
CA LYS A 48 -2.61 4.11 15.80
C LYS A 48 -4.11 3.92 15.57
N CYS A 49 -4.59 4.21 14.35
CA CYS A 49 -6.01 4.09 14.02
C CYS A 49 -6.46 2.63 13.91
N ILE A 50 -5.64 1.75 13.32
CA ILE A 50 -5.94 0.31 13.18
C ILE A 50 -5.99 -0.36 14.55
N CYS A 51 -5.02 -0.13 15.43
CA CYS A 51 -5.04 -0.68 16.78
C CYS A 51 -6.03 0.05 17.69
N GLY A 52 -6.22 1.36 17.50
CA GLY A 52 -7.07 2.18 18.33
C GLY A 52 -8.56 1.86 18.21
N ILE A 53 -8.99 1.18 17.13
CA ILE A 53 -10.40 0.80 16.97
C ILE A 53 -10.89 -0.10 18.11
N TYR A 54 -10.03 -0.92 18.68
CA TYR A 54 -10.38 -1.84 19.76
C TYR A 54 -10.77 -1.12 21.06
N GLY A 55 -10.24 0.09 21.29
CA GLY A 55 -10.61 0.97 22.40
C GLY A 55 -11.64 2.03 22.02
N ALA A 56 -12.04 2.14 20.77
CA ALA A 56 -12.99 3.14 20.32
C ALA A 56 -14.43 2.74 20.68
N LYS A 57 -15.01 3.37 21.71
CA LYS A 57 -16.38 3.07 22.17
C LYS A 57 -17.41 3.05 21.04
N LYS A 58 -17.28 3.95 20.05
CA LYS A 58 -18.18 4.04 18.91
C LYS A 58 -18.01 2.88 17.89
N ALA A 59 -16.92 2.12 17.93
CA ALA A 59 -16.68 1.07 16.94
C ALA A 59 -17.74 -0.04 17.02
N LEU A 60 -17.95 -0.62 18.18
CA LEU A 60 -18.96 -1.66 18.38
C LEU A 60 -20.36 -1.07 18.62
N SER A 61 -20.49 0.03 19.36
CA SER A 61 -21.80 0.64 19.68
C SER A 61 -22.52 1.24 18.46
N SER A 62 -21.84 1.36 17.31
CA SER A 62 -22.48 1.76 16.04
C SER A 62 -23.34 0.65 15.44
N PHE A 63 -23.31 -0.56 16.00
CA PHE A 63 -23.98 -1.73 15.45
C PHE A 63 -24.80 -2.44 16.53
N GLU A 64 -26.04 -2.74 16.22
CA GLU A 64 -26.86 -3.63 17.05
C GLU A 64 -26.27 -5.05 17.01
N ASN A 65 -26.16 -5.68 18.16
CA ASN A 65 -25.68 -7.06 18.32
C ASN A 65 -24.20 -7.32 17.89
N CYS A 66 -23.38 -6.29 17.77
CA CYS A 66 -21.94 -6.46 17.52
C CYS A 66 -21.18 -6.33 18.86
N THR A 67 -20.61 -7.41 19.34
CA THR A 67 -20.03 -7.49 20.69
C THR A 67 -18.51 -7.70 20.71
N SER A 68 -17.91 -8.07 19.59
CA SER A 68 -16.50 -8.41 19.52
C SER A 68 -15.89 -8.10 18.15
N PHE A 69 -14.58 -8.27 18.05
CA PHE A 69 -13.83 -8.17 16.81
C PHE A 69 -13.48 -9.57 16.27
N GLY A 70 -13.63 -9.78 14.96
CA GLY A 70 -13.33 -11.04 14.31
C GLY A 70 -11.83 -11.32 14.13
N VAL A 71 -11.00 -10.28 14.22
CA VAL A 71 -9.54 -10.41 14.27
C VAL A 71 -9.08 -9.87 15.62
N PRO A 72 -8.32 -10.62 16.43
CA PRO A 72 -7.79 -10.14 17.71
C PRO A 72 -6.82 -8.96 17.52
N GLN A 73 -6.76 -8.07 18.52
CA GLN A 73 -5.95 -6.85 18.45
C GLN A 73 -4.47 -7.14 18.17
N GLU A 74 -3.91 -8.17 18.76
CA GLU A 74 -2.51 -8.59 18.60
C GLU A 74 -2.19 -9.11 17.17
N LYS A 75 -3.21 -9.52 16.41
CA LYS A 75 -3.07 -10.08 15.05
C LYS A 75 -3.48 -9.12 13.94
N ILE A 76 -4.06 -7.97 14.28
CA ILE A 76 -4.62 -7.08 13.26
C ILE A 76 -3.55 -6.49 12.33
N LEU A 77 -2.39 -6.13 12.85
CA LEU A 77 -1.30 -5.57 12.05
C LEU A 77 -0.72 -6.62 11.09
N ASP A 78 -0.58 -7.86 11.53
CA ASP A 78 -0.15 -8.97 10.67
C ASP A 78 -1.19 -9.27 9.59
N PHE A 79 -2.47 -9.21 9.93
CA PHE A 79 -3.55 -9.31 8.96
C PHE A 79 -3.43 -8.22 7.89
N VAL A 80 -3.34 -6.96 8.30
CA VAL A 80 -3.25 -5.81 7.36
C VAL A 80 -2.01 -5.92 6.49
N ARG A 81 -0.85 -6.27 7.05
CA ARG A 81 0.40 -6.50 6.32
C ARG A 81 0.23 -7.60 5.27
N THR A 82 -0.30 -8.75 5.67
CA THR A 82 -0.52 -9.89 4.76
C THR A 82 -1.46 -9.51 3.59
N GLN A 83 -2.52 -8.75 3.85
CA GLN A 83 -3.43 -8.29 2.80
C GLN A 83 -2.76 -7.25 1.89
N ALA A 84 -1.93 -6.37 2.44
CA ALA A 84 -1.16 -5.39 1.68
C ALA A 84 -0.14 -6.07 0.76
N GLU A 85 0.57 -7.10 1.23
CA GLU A 85 1.52 -7.90 0.44
C GLU A 85 0.81 -8.60 -0.73
N LYS A 86 -0.33 -9.26 -0.49
CA LYS A 86 -1.14 -9.89 -1.54
C LYS A 86 -1.63 -8.88 -2.58
N SER A 87 -2.08 -7.72 -2.13
CA SER A 87 -2.56 -6.66 -3.02
C SER A 87 -1.41 -6.04 -3.82
N PHE A 88 -0.25 -5.83 -3.19
CA PHE A 88 0.96 -5.38 -3.87
C PHE A 88 1.35 -6.37 -4.99
N ASP A 89 1.42 -7.66 -4.69
CA ASP A 89 1.77 -8.68 -5.68
C ASP A 89 0.78 -8.73 -6.85
N TYR A 90 -0.50 -8.61 -6.57
CA TYR A 90 -1.55 -8.57 -7.58
C TYR A 90 -1.40 -7.36 -8.52
N TYR A 91 -1.26 -6.14 -7.98
CA TYR A 91 -1.11 -4.94 -8.80
C TYR A 91 0.25 -4.87 -9.48
N PHE A 92 1.30 -5.39 -8.86
CA PHE A 92 2.61 -5.52 -9.49
C PHE A 92 2.54 -6.38 -10.75
N ALA A 93 1.90 -7.54 -10.65
CA ALA A 93 1.71 -8.43 -11.80
C ALA A 93 0.86 -7.80 -12.91
N ILE A 94 -0.17 -7.03 -12.56
CA ILE A 94 -0.99 -6.30 -13.55
C ILE A 94 -0.14 -5.22 -14.23
N CYS A 95 0.53 -4.34 -13.48
CA CYS A 95 1.36 -3.27 -14.04
C CYS A 95 2.46 -3.82 -14.95
N ARG A 96 3.06 -4.96 -14.58
CA ARG A 96 4.05 -5.64 -15.42
C ARG A 96 3.46 -6.13 -16.72
N ARG A 97 2.31 -6.82 -16.70
CA ARG A 97 1.66 -7.38 -17.89
C ARG A 97 1.11 -6.33 -18.84
N SER A 98 0.68 -5.20 -18.32
CA SER A 98 0.12 -4.10 -19.10
C SER A 98 1.18 -3.13 -19.66
N GLY A 99 2.48 -3.37 -19.40
CA GLY A 99 3.55 -2.47 -19.83
C GLY A 99 3.62 -1.13 -19.10
N VAL A 100 2.86 -1.00 -17.99
CA VAL A 100 2.86 0.19 -17.13
C VAL A 100 4.10 0.24 -16.24
N LEU A 101 4.70 -0.92 -15.94
CA LEU A 101 5.88 -1.05 -15.09
C LEU A 101 7.13 -1.22 -15.97
N LEU A 102 8.03 -0.24 -15.94
CA LEU A 102 9.33 -0.27 -16.58
C LEU A 102 10.39 -0.85 -15.65
N LYS A 103 11.29 -1.67 -16.19
CA LYS A 103 12.32 -2.37 -15.42
C LYS A 103 13.72 -1.91 -15.80
N GLY A 104 14.47 -1.45 -14.82
CA GLY A 104 15.90 -1.16 -14.93
C GLY A 104 16.21 0.25 -15.40
N GLN A 105 17.38 0.73 -14.97
CA GLN A 105 17.78 2.13 -15.14
C GLN A 105 17.90 2.59 -16.61
N ASN A 106 18.38 1.70 -17.51
CA ASN A 106 18.58 2.08 -18.91
C ASN A 106 17.25 2.37 -19.61
N LEU A 107 16.28 1.46 -19.48
CA LEU A 107 14.95 1.63 -20.09
C LEU A 107 14.22 2.84 -19.49
N ILE A 108 14.35 3.07 -18.17
CA ILE A 108 13.73 4.23 -17.51
C ILE A 108 14.34 5.53 -18.04
N ALA A 109 15.67 5.55 -18.24
CA ALA A 109 16.36 6.72 -18.77
C ALA A 109 15.99 7.00 -20.23
N GLU A 110 15.90 5.96 -21.06
CA GLU A 110 15.48 6.03 -22.46
C GLU A 110 14.05 6.55 -22.61
N GLU A 111 13.10 5.98 -21.89
CA GLU A 111 11.70 6.43 -21.88
C GLU A 111 11.55 7.87 -21.39
N ALA A 112 12.38 8.29 -20.42
CA ALA A 112 12.39 9.69 -19.96
C ALA A 112 12.96 10.64 -21.02
N ASP A 113 14.03 10.25 -21.74
CA ASP A 113 14.62 11.02 -22.82
C ASP A 113 13.63 11.15 -24.03
N GLU A 114 12.77 10.14 -24.23
CA GLU A 114 11.68 10.14 -25.23
C GLU A 114 10.45 10.96 -24.79
N GLY A 115 10.45 11.50 -23.58
CA GLY A 115 9.34 12.30 -23.04
C GLY A 115 8.16 11.46 -22.53
N THR A 116 8.33 10.17 -22.30
CA THR A 116 7.30 9.33 -21.69
C THR A 116 6.93 9.85 -20.30
N ALA A 117 5.64 10.05 -20.05
CA ALA A 117 5.15 10.43 -18.73
C ALA A 117 5.38 9.31 -17.72
N LEU A 118 6.11 9.60 -16.66
CA LEU A 118 6.34 8.70 -15.53
C LEU A 118 5.62 9.24 -14.29
N ALA A 119 4.92 8.37 -13.58
CA ALA A 119 4.21 8.72 -12.33
C ALA A 119 5.12 8.61 -11.10
N ALA A 120 6.02 7.63 -11.09
CA ALA A 120 6.93 7.40 -9.96
C ALA A 120 8.13 6.55 -10.38
N ILE A 121 9.24 6.71 -9.64
CA ILE A 121 10.39 5.80 -9.70
C ILE A 121 10.57 5.15 -8.33
N LEU A 122 10.62 3.82 -8.34
CA LEU A 122 10.76 2.96 -7.18
C LEU A 122 12.18 2.39 -7.15
N PHE A 123 12.91 2.61 -6.06
CA PHE A 123 14.24 2.08 -5.88
C PHE A 123 14.27 0.94 -4.85
N ALA A 124 15.04 -0.09 -5.17
CA ALA A 124 15.35 -1.14 -4.22
C ALA A 124 16.03 -0.55 -2.97
N SER A 125 15.81 -1.17 -1.80
CA SER A 125 16.40 -0.73 -0.52
C SER A 125 17.92 -0.66 -0.55
N ASP A 126 18.55 -1.51 -1.36
CA ASP A 126 19.98 -1.65 -1.59
C ASP A 126 20.45 -1.03 -2.93
N ALA A 127 19.65 -0.17 -3.56
CA ALA A 127 20.07 0.58 -4.75
C ALA A 127 21.18 1.55 -4.41
N SER A 128 22.16 1.71 -5.34
CA SER A 128 23.28 2.64 -5.12
C SER A 128 22.78 4.09 -5.21
N GLU A 129 23.33 4.96 -4.36
CA GLU A 129 23.02 6.39 -4.41
C GLU A 129 23.32 7.01 -5.78
N ARG A 130 24.34 6.52 -6.47
CA ARG A 130 24.69 6.98 -7.81
C ARG A 130 23.52 6.73 -8.78
N THR A 131 22.95 5.51 -8.78
CA THR A 131 21.79 5.15 -9.62
C THR A 131 20.57 6.02 -9.29
N VAL A 132 20.33 6.27 -8.00
CA VAL A 132 19.22 7.12 -7.55
C VAL A 132 19.37 8.54 -8.10
N ARG A 133 20.52 9.20 -7.82
CA ARG A 133 20.78 10.58 -8.27
C ARG A 133 20.73 10.74 -9.79
N GLU A 134 21.27 9.75 -10.51
CA GLU A 134 21.29 9.78 -12.00
C GLU A 134 19.86 9.75 -12.56
N LEU A 135 19.00 8.84 -12.08
CA LEU A 135 17.63 8.74 -12.54
C LEU A 135 16.76 9.93 -12.08
N GLU A 136 16.94 10.42 -10.86
CA GLU A 136 16.25 11.65 -10.42
C GLU A 136 16.58 12.84 -11.31
N ARG A 137 17.87 13.02 -11.65
CA ARG A 137 18.30 14.09 -12.55
C ARG A 137 17.71 13.97 -13.96
N LYS A 138 17.64 12.74 -14.51
CA LYS A 138 17.10 12.50 -15.85
C LYS A 138 15.60 12.67 -15.93
N THR A 139 14.88 12.17 -14.95
CA THR A 139 13.42 12.14 -14.98
C THR A 139 12.76 13.36 -14.34
N GLY A 140 13.48 14.12 -13.52
CA GLY A 140 12.93 15.20 -12.70
C GLY A 140 12.03 14.73 -11.55
N LEU A 141 11.88 13.42 -11.35
CA LEU A 141 11.03 12.83 -10.31
C LEU A 141 11.85 12.53 -9.06
N LYS A 142 11.25 12.76 -7.88
CA LYS A 142 11.82 12.31 -6.60
C LYS A 142 11.75 10.79 -6.50
N SER A 143 12.80 10.19 -5.97
CA SER A 143 12.86 8.75 -5.73
C SER A 143 11.96 8.32 -4.59
N ILE A 144 11.40 7.12 -4.74
CA ILE A 144 10.71 6.41 -3.66
C ILE A 144 11.55 5.18 -3.32
N LYS A 145 12.23 5.23 -2.18
CA LYS A 145 12.96 4.09 -1.67
C LYS A 145 11.98 3.08 -1.09
N THR A 146 12.06 1.83 -1.55
CA THR A 146 11.20 0.75 -1.07
C THR A 146 11.89 -0.09 -0.01
N ILE A 147 11.13 -0.90 0.71
CA ILE A 147 11.66 -1.91 1.63
C ILE A 147 12.24 -3.14 0.92
N PHE A 148 11.99 -3.27 -0.37
CA PHE A 148 12.35 -4.45 -1.16
C PHE A 148 13.76 -4.35 -1.74
N SER A 149 14.52 -5.46 -1.68
CA SER A 149 15.86 -5.54 -2.25
C SER A 149 15.84 -5.69 -3.78
N LYS A 150 17.00 -5.50 -4.42
CA LYS A 150 17.19 -5.78 -5.85
C LYS A 150 16.82 -7.21 -6.23
N ASP A 151 17.15 -8.17 -5.36
CA ASP A 151 16.84 -9.58 -5.58
C ASP A 151 15.35 -9.85 -5.47
N PHE A 152 14.65 -9.19 -4.55
CA PHE A 152 13.20 -9.28 -4.47
C PHE A 152 12.54 -8.85 -5.78
N PHE A 153 12.90 -7.66 -6.28
CA PHE A 153 12.38 -7.22 -7.57
C PHE A 153 12.82 -8.15 -8.71
N GLY A 154 14.07 -8.62 -8.71
CA GLY A 154 14.57 -9.56 -9.69
C GLY A 154 13.74 -10.83 -9.80
N LYS A 155 13.36 -11.43 -8.67
CA LYS A 155 12.50 -12.62 -8.60
C LYS A 155 11.09 -12.39 -9.17
N LYS A 156 10.62 -11.16 -9.19
CA LYS A 156 9.32 -10.81 -9.82
C LYS A 156 9.39 -10.75 -11.36
N PHE A 157 10.57 -10.81 -11.96
CA PHE A 157 10.80 -10.80 -13.40
C PHE A 157 11.50 -12.10 -13.86
N ASP A 158 12.78 -12.01 -14.14
CA ASP A 158 13.61 -13.07 -14.74
C ASP A 158 14.77 -13.55 -13.85
N GLY A 159 14.76 -13.18 -12.58
CA GLY A 159 15.77 -13.54 -11.59
C GLY A 159 16.98 -12.62 -11.54
N ARG A 160 17.15 -11.70 -12.48
CA ARG A 160 18.25 -10.73 -12.45
C ARG A 160 17.93 -9.58 -11.49
N ALA A 161 18.87 -9.21 -10.63
CA ALA A 161 18.74 -8.13 -9.68
C ALA A 161 18.29 -6.80 -10.36
N VAL A 162 17.28 -6.12 -9.79
CA VAL A 162 16.68 -4.91 -10.35
C VAL A 162 16.79 -3.77 -9.35
N SER A 163 17.56 -2.74 -9.69
CA SER A 163 17.81 -1.58 -8.82
C SER A 163 16.67 -0.56 -8.83
N ALA A 164 16.00 -0.40 -9.97
CA ALA A 164 14.98 0.62 -10.18
C ALA A 164 13.85 0.10 -11.05
N LEU A 165 12.66 0.56 -10.73
CA LEU A 165 11.42 0.39 -11.49
C LEU A 165 10.81 1.76 -11.71
N ALA A 166 10.13 1.98 -12.84
CA ALA A 166 9.31 3.17 -13.01
C ALA A 166 7.88 2.79 -13.36
N LEU A 167 6.95 3.64 -13.01
CA LEU A 167 5.52 3.47 -13.27
C LEU A 167 5.03 4.55 -14.22
N LYS A 168 4.38 4.14 -15.31
CA LYS A 168 3.58 5.05 -16.14
C LYS A 168 2.26 5.37 -15.44
N PRO A 169 1.65 6.55 -15.66
CA PRO A 169 0.38 6.92 -15.02
C PRO A 169 -0.76 5.96 -15.40
N SER A 170 -1.42 5.40 -14.40
CA SER A 170 -2.61 4.57 -14.57
C SER A 170 -3.30 4.33 -13.22
N LYS A 171 -4.58 3.92 -13.24
CA LYS A 171 -5.28 3.52 -12.01
C LYS A 171 -4.60 2.32 -11.30
N GLN A 172 -3.96 1.43 -12.07
CA GLN A 172 -3.23 0.28 -11.52
C GLN A 172 -1.94 0.72 -10.83
N SER A 173 -1.21 1.68 -11.41
CA SER A 173 0.00 2.24 -10.80
C SER A 173 -0.32 3.00 -9.51
N GLU A 174 -1.43 3.74 -9.44
CA GLU A 174 -1.90 4.40 -8.22
C GLU A 174 -2.16 3.38 -7.10
N LYS A 175 -2.83 2.28 -7.42
CA LYS A 175 -3.07 1.19 -6.45
C LYS A 175 -1.78 0.49 -6.03
N LEU A 176 -0.87 0.21 -6.96
CA LEU A 176 0.44 -0.36 -6.63
C LEU A 176 1.22 0.57 -5.69
N MET A 177 1.25 1.87 -5.98
CA MET A 177 1.89 2.87 -5.13
C MET A 177 1.26 2.95 -3.74
N PHE A 178 -0.05 2.89 -3.65
CA PHE A 178 -0.76 2.87 -2.38
C PHE A 178 -0.30 1.71 -1.49
N TYR A 179 -0.28 0.48 -2.02
CA TYR A 179 0.14 -0.70 -1.25
C TYR A 179 1.63 -0.72 -0.96
N MET A 180 2.46 -0.19 -1.86
CA MET A 180 3.90 0.01 -1.64
C MET A 180 4.15 0.93 -0.44
N ASN A 181 3.50 2.10 -0.42
CA ASN A 181 3.63 3.06 0.67
C ASN A 181 3.11 2.48 1.99
N LEU A 182 2.02 1.72 1.93
CA LEU A 182 1.48 1.04 3.10
C LEU A 182 2.50 0.05 3.68
N LEU A 183 3.14 -0.78 2.84
CA LEU A 183 4.16 -1.73 3.26
C LEU A 183 5.42 -1.02 3.80
N ASN A 184 5.87 0.06 3.17
CA ASN A 184 6.97 0.87 3.68
C ASN A 184 6.68 1.36 5.11
N ASN A 185 5.49 1.90 5.34
CA ASN A 185 5.08 2.41 6.65
C ASN A 185 4.99 1.30 7.72
N PHE A 186 4.57 0.09 7.35
CA PHE A 186 4.50 -1.03 8.29
C PHE A 186 5.87 -1.60 8.68
N THR A 187 6.90 -1.39 7.88
CA THR A 187 8.27 -1.90 8.16
C THR A 187 9.04 -0.98 9.11
N GLU A 188 8.81 0.33 9.08
CA GLU A 188 9.44 1.26 10.02
C GLU A 188 9.07 0.98 11.49
N PHE A 189 8.02 0.19 11.74
CA PHE A 189 7.55 -0.15 13.08
C PHE A 189 8.13 -1.47 13.66
N THR A 190 8.91 -2.21 12.89
CA THR A 190 9.50 -3.50 13.37
C THR A 190 10.85 -3.29 14.08
N ILE A 191 11.39 -2.06 14.12
CA ILE A 191 12.74 -1.76 14.65
C ILE A 191 12.72 -1.30 16.12
N ASN A 192 11.55 -1.18 16.76
CA ASN A 192 11.42 -0.75 18.15
C ASN A 192 10.68 -1.79 19.00
N ILE A 193 11.25 -2.98 19.15
CA ILE A 193 10.99 -3.89 20.26
C ILE A 193 12.31 -4.29 20.91
#